data_4dd0da71543b629c16a442d398248759
#
_entry.id   4dd0da71543b629c16a442d398248759
#
_cell.length_a   1.000
_cell.length_b   1.000
_cell.length_c   1.000
_cell.angle_alpha   90.00
_cell.angle_beta   90.00
_cell.angle_gamma   90.00
#
_symmetry.space_group_name_H-M   'P 1'
#
loop_
_entity.id
_entity.type
_entity.pdbx_description
1 polymer ?
#
loop_
_entity_poly.entity_id
_entity_poly.type
_entity_poly.pdbx_seq_one_letter_code
_entity_poly.pdbx_strand_id
1 'polypeptide(L)'
;GLMNACEEAIKKENIPYQKGGTYVVMEGPQFSTLAESSLYRSWKADVIGMTNMPEAKLAREAEIRYASVSMVTDYDCWHPDHENVDVQQVIKVLLGNAVKAKNMIKNLIDGFENHIDPKDPTNNCLDVAIITAPEKRTQKTKDKLKTVAGRVLKK
;
A
#
# COMPACT_ATOMS: atom_id res chain seq x y z
N GLY A 1 -8.12 -11.54 -4.50
CA GLY A 1 -7.62 -10.53 -5.41
C GLY A 1 -6.13 -10.26 -5.25
N LEU A 2 -5.73 -9.02 -5.42
CA LEU A 2 -4.30 -8.61 -5.52
C LEU A 2 -3.41 -9.09 -4.36
N MET A 3 -3.88 -9.05 -3.13
CA MET A 3 -3.11 -9.53 -1.96
C MET A 3 -2.81 -11.04 -2.05
N ASN A 4 -3.72 -11.85 -2.59
CA ASN A 4 -3.46 -13.28 -2.81
C ASN A 4 -2.43 -13.49 -3.91
N ALA A 5 -2.49 -12.70 -4.99
CA ALA A 5 -1.48 -12.73 -6.04
C ALA A 5 -0.07 -12.42 -5.51
N CYS A 6 0.04 -11.37 -4.68
CA CYS A 6 1.30 -11.04 -4.01
C CYS A 6 1.79 -12.19 -3.12
N GLU A 7 0.90 -12.80 -2.35
CA GLU A 7 1.25 -13.94 -1.48
C GLU A 7 1.80 -15.13 -2.27
N GLU A 8 1.15 -15.50 -3.38
CA GLU A 8 1.63 -16.59 -4.23
C GLU A 8 2.98 -16.29 -4.87
N ALA A 9 3.18 -15.05 -5.30
CA ALA A 9 4.46 -14.60 -5.84
C ALA A 9 5.60 -14.67 -4.80
N ILE A 10 5.30 -14.30 -3.54
CA ILE A 10 6.24 -14.39 -2.41
C ILE A 10 6.59 -15.84 -2.09
N LYS A 11 5.59 -16.72 -2.08
CA LYS A 11 5.78 -18.16 -1.82
C LYS A 11 6.73 -18.82 -2.82
N LYS A 12 6.66 -18.45 -4.10
CA LYS A 12 7.56 -18.97 -5.14
C LYS A 12 9.04 -18.64 -4.87
N GLU A 13 9.30 -17.53 -4.18
CA GLU A 13 10.65 -17.12 -3.80
C GLU A 13 11.11 -17.67 -2.44
N ASN A 14 10.28 -18.46 -1.75
CA ASN A 14 10.54 -18.96 -0.40
C ASN A 14 10.89 -17.85 0.61
N ILE A 15 10.32 -16.67 0.45
CA ILE A 15 10.53 -15.52 1.34
C ILE A 15 9.61 -15.68 2.55
N PRO A 16 10.13 -15.62 3.79
CA PRO A 16 9.28 -15.54 4.98
C PRO A 16 8.39 -14.29 4.91
N TYR A 17 7.12 -14.44 5.20
CA TYR A 17 6.17 -13.33 5.14
C TYR A 17 5.05 -13.50 6.17
N GLN A 18 4.40 -12.39 6.48
CA GLN A 18 3.15 -12.34 7.22
C GLN A 18 2.08 -11.71 6.32
N LYS A 19 0.89 -12.30 6.28
CA LYS A 19 -0.23 -11.80 5.51
C LYS A 19 -1.19 -11.02 6.37
N GLY A 20 -1.57 -9.83 5.91
CA GLY A 20 -2.45 -8.92 6.63
C GLY A 20 -1.69 -8.12 7.68
N GLY A 21 -2.43 -7.31 8.41
CA GLY A 21 -1.90 -6.45 9.45
C GLY A 21 -2.29 -4.99 9.26
N THR A 22 -1.88 -4.16 10.20
CA THR A 22 -2.13 -2.72 10.23
C THR A 22 -0.85 -1.96 9.93
N TYR A 23 -0.88 -1.14 8.89
CA TYR A 23 0.21 -0.27 8.50
C TYR A 23 -0.04 1.14 9.01
N VAL A 24 0.81 1.65 9.91
CA VAL A 24 0.83 3.05 10.31
C VAL A 24 1.67 3.85 9.33
N VAL A 25 1.12 4.94 8.82
CA VAL A 25 1.86 5.88 7.98
C VAL A 25 2.16 7.15 8.78
N MET A 26 3.43 7.43 8.98
CA MET A 26 3.91 8.68 9.57
C MET A 26 4.38 9.65 8.46
N GLU A 27 4.37 10.93 8.75
CA GLU A 27 4.71 11.95 7.75
C GLU A 27 6.22 11.98 7.43
N GLY A 28 7.06 11.77 8.44
CA GLY A 28 8.49 11.98 8.29
C GLY A 28 8.87 13.48 8.24
N PRO A 29 10.11 13.85 7.87
CA PRO A 29 11.22 12.99 7.43
C PRO A 29 11.96 12.24 8.54
N GLN A 30 11.76 12.60 9.82
CA GLN A 30 12.40 11.89 10.93
C GLN A 30 11.74 10.53 11.19
N PHE A 31 12.49 9.62 11.79
CA PHE A 31 11.97 8.38 12.34
C PHE A 31 11.20 8.64 13.64
N SER A 32 10.40 7.67 14.07
CA SER A 32 9.61 7.74 15.29
C SER A 32 10.50 7.92 16.53
N THR A 33 10.05 8.74 17.46
CA THR A 33 10.55 8.71 18.81
C THR A 33 10.07 7.45 19.54
N LEU A 34 10.71 7.07 20.63
CA LEU A 34 10.29 5.92 21.45
C LEU A 34 8.84 6.05 21.94
N ALA A 35 8.42 7.29 22.26
CA ALA A 35 7.05 7.56 22.70
C ALA A 35 6.03 7.33 21.57
N GLU A 36 6.32 7.80 20.35
CA GLU A 36 5.49 7.55 19.17
C GLU A 36 5.42 6.07 18.84
N SER A 37 6.54 5.38 18.82
CA SER A 37 6.61 3.94 18.56
C SER A 37 5.80 3.14 19.58
N SER A 38 5.88 3.52 20.88
CA SER A 38 5.08 2.92 21.94
C SER A 38 3.57 3.15 21.74
N LEU A 39 3.20 4.35 21.27
CA LEU A 39 1.81 4.68 20.94
C LEU A 39 1.28 3.84 19.77
N TYR A 40 2.03 3.74 18.66
CA TYR A 40 1.64 2.93 17.50
C TYR A 40 1.49 1.46 17.85
N ARG A 41 2.36 0.93 18.72
CA ARG A 41 2.22 -0.43 19.24
C ARG A 41 0.97 -0.61 20.08
N SER A 42 0.59 0.39 20.88
CA SER A 42 -0.66 0.34 21.65
C SER A 42 -1.90 0.26 20.75
N TRP A 43 -1.82 0.78 19.54
CA TRP A 43 -2.84 0.66 18.49
C TRP A 43 -2.79 -0.70 17.75
N LYS A 44 -1.85 -1.56 18.12
CA LYS A 44 -1.60 -2.86 17.45
C LYS A 44 -1.22 -2.69 15.97
N ALA A 45 -0.46 -1.64 15.66
CA ALA A 45 0.15 -1.52 14.36
C ALA A 45 1.25 -2.56 14.18
N ASP A 46 1.28 -3.22 13.02
CA ASP A 46 2.24 -4.29 12.70
C ASP A 46 3.47 -3.73 11.99
N VAL A 47 3.29 -2.73 11.14
CA VAL A 47 4.37 -2.08 10.39
C VAL A 47 4.18 -0.57 10.36
N ILE A 48 5.29 0.14 10.19
CA ILE A 48 5.32 1.61 10.04
C ILE A 48 6.14 1.98 8.80
N GLY A 49 5.75 3.06 8.14
CA GLY A 49 6.48 3.67 7.03
C GLY A 49 5.90 5.02 6.66
N MET A 50 6.36 5.62 5.57
CA MET A 50 6.05 7.01 5.21
C MET A 50 5.29 7.17 3.90
N THR A 51 5.06 6.11 3.12
CA THR A 51 4.69 6.25 1.70
C THR A 51 3.29 5.78 1.33
N ASN A 52 2.67 4.87 2.09
CA ASN A 52 1.41 4.25 1.69
C ASN A 52 0.19 5.18 1.73
N MET A 53 0.29 6.31 2.39
CA MET A 53 -0.70 7.38 2.35
C MET A 53 -0.04 8.66 1.83
N PRO A 54 -0.65 9.32 0.87
CA PRO A 54 -2.02 9.17 0.34
C PRO A 54 -2.19 8.15 -0.81
N GLU A 55 -1.16 7.38 -1.19
CA GLU A 55 -1.23 6.46 -2.35
C GLU A 55 -2.45 5.53 -2.32
N ALA A 56 -2.72 4.88 -1.20
CA ALA A 56 -3.85 3.96 -1.06
C ALA A 56 -5.20 4.67 -1.26
N LYS A 57 -5.32 5.92 -0.80
CA LYS A 57 -6.53 6.76 -1.01
C LYS A 57 -6.68 7.14 -2.47
N LEU A 58 -5.60 7.61 -3.11
CA LEU A 58 -5.61 8.01 -4.52
C LEU A 58 -5.90 6.83 -5.45
N ALA A 59 -5.33 5.66 -5.15
CA ALA A 59 -5.66 4.43 -5.87
C ALA A 59 -7.16 4.11 -5.77
N ARG A 60 -7.74 4.21 -4.56
CA ARG A 60 -9.18 3.99 -4.35
C ARG A 60 -10.04 5.00 -5.11
N GLU A 61 -9.66 6.27 -5.12
CA GLU A 61 -10.33 7.33 -5.90
C GLU A 61 -10.25 7.10 -7.41
N ALA A 62 -9.25 6.39 -7.88
CA ALA A 62 -9.06 6.04 -9.29
C ALA A 62 -9.62 4.64 -9.65
N GLU A 63 -10.30 3.96 -8.73
CA GLU A 63 -10.78 2.57 -8.90
C GLU A 63 -9.64 1.59 -9.23
N ILE A 64 -8.43 1.86 -8.70
CA ILE A 64 -7.25 1.03 -8.85
C ILE A 64 -7.11 0.14 -7.63
N ARG A 65 -6.95 -1.16 -7.85
CA ARG A 65 -6.66 -2.12 -6.79
C ARG A 65 -5.28 -1.83 -6.22
N TYR A 66 -5.18 -1.80 -4.91
CA TYR A 66 -3.95 -1.49 -4.20
C TYR A 66 -3.65 -2.57 -3.15
N ALA A 67 -2.43 -3.03 -3.11
CA ALA A 67 -1.90 -3.89 -2.05
C ALA A 67 -0.47 -3.45 -1.75
N SER A 68 -0.11 -3.45 -0.47
CA SER A 68 1.24 -3.16 -0.03
C SER A 68 1.99 -4.43 0.28
N VAL A 69 3.24 -4.52 -0.20
CA VAL A 69 4.21 -5.52 0.23
C VAL A 69 5.34 -4.78 0.94
N SER A 70 5.30 -4.81 2.26
CA SER A 70 6.27 -4.10 3.10
C SER A 70 7.55 -4.91 3.24
N MET A 71 8.66 -4.35 2.76
CA MET A 71 10.00 -4.91 2.90
C MET A 71 10.60 -4.45 4.22
N VAL A 72 10.31 -5.19 5.30
CA VAL A 72 10.75 -4.84 6.66
C VAL A 72 12.28 -4.82 6.75
N THR A 73 12.81 -3.77 7.35
CA THR A 73 14.25 -3.52 7.52
C THR A 73 14.73 -3.67 8.95
N ASP A 74 13.88 -3.35 9.92
CA ASP A 74 14.24 -3.27 11.34
C ASP A 74 13.00 -3.34 12.24
N TYR A 75 13.22 -3.31 13.55
CA TYR A 75 12.16 -3.33 14.58
C TYR A 75 11.79 -1.94 15.12
N ASP A 76 12.21 -0.88 14.43
CA ASP A 76 12.05 0.48 14.97
C ASP A 76 12.84 0.66 16.30
N CYS A 77 12.70 1.80 16.96
CA CYS A 77 13.45 2.15 18.18
C CYS A 77 12.92 1.51 19.49
N TRP A 78 11.89 0.68 19.43
CA TRP A 78 11.25 0.13 20.64
C TRP A 78 11.83 -1.23 21.10
N HIS A 79 12.54 -1.94 20.26
CA HIS A 79 12.97 -3.30 20.59
C HIS A 79 14.16 -3.27 21.56
N PRO A 80 14.07 -3.91 22.74
CA PRO A 80 15.08 -3.79 23.78
C PRO A 80 16.42 -4.44 23.44
N ASP A 81 16.41 -5.47 22.59
CA ASP A 81 17.60 -6.26 22.23
C ASP A 81 18.26 -5.81 20.91
N HIS A 82 17.71 -4.77 20.28
CA HIS A 82 18.28 -4.17 19.08
C HIS A 82 18.73 -2.74 19.38
N GLU A 83 19.98 -2.45 19.03
CA GLU A 83 20.51 -1.08 19.07
C GLU A 83 19.68 -0.15 18.20
N ASN A 84 19.77 1.15 18.46
CA ASN A 84 19.14 2.18 17.63
C ASN A 84 19.40 1.92 16.14
N VAL A 85 18.38 2.14 15.33
CA VAL A 85 18.40 1.88 13.88
C VAL A 85 19.66 2.52 13.25
N ASP A 86 20.59 1.66 12.81
CA ASP A 86 21.76 2.10 12.06
C ASP A 86 21.41 2.20 10.57
N VAL A 87 21.57 3.38 10.00
CA VAL A 87 21.30 3.66 8.58
C VAL A 87 22.06 2.73 7.64
N GLN A 88 23.28 2.35 7.97
CA GLN A 88 24.10 1.45 7.13
C GLN A 88 23.51 0.02 7.12
N GLN A 89 23.03 -0.46 8.25
CA GLN A 89 22.36 -1.75 8.34
C GLN A 89 21.05 -1.73 7.56
N VAL A 90 20.23 -0.66 7.69
CA VAL A 90 19.00 -0.49 6.90
C VAL A 90 19.30 -0.54 5.40
N ILE A 91 20.31 0.18 4.92
CA ILE A 91 20.71 0.17 3.51
C ILE A 91 21.09 -1.24 3.04
N LYS A 92 21.87 -1.97 3.84
CA LYS A 92 22.28 -3.34 3.50
C LYS A 92 21.09 -4.28 3.37
N VAL A 93 20.13 -4.22 4.31
CA VAL A 93 18.90 -5.00 4.26
C VAL A 93 18.05 -4.59 3.07
N LEU A 94 17.91 -3.29 2.81
CA LEU A 94 17.17 -2.75 1.69
C LEU A 94 17.68 -3.26 0.33
N LEU A 95 19.01 -3.26 0.13
CA LEU A 95 19.62 -3.79 -1.10
C LEU A 95 19.33 -5.29 -1.28
N GLY A 96 19.41 -6.07 -0.22
CA GLY A 96 19.04 -7.49 -0.25
C GLY A 96 17.54 -7.70 -0.55
N ASN A 97 16.69 -6.87 0.02
CA ASN A 97 15.25 -6.89 -0.22
C ASN A 97 14.90 -6.48 -1.66
N ALA A 98 15.64 -5.57 -2.27
CA ALA A 98 15.39 -5.13 -3.65
C ALA A 98 15.51 -6.28 -4.67
N VAL A 99 16.46 -7.19 -4.48
CA VAL A 99 16.59 -8.39 -5.32
C VAL A 99 15.38 -9.30 -5.18
N LYS A 100 14.95 -9.57 -3.96
CA LYS A 100 13.77 -10.39 -3.65
C LYS A 100 12.49 -9.76 -4.22
N ALA A 101 12.33 -8.43 -4.07
CA ALA A 101 11.21 -7.69 -4.63
C ALA A 101 11.13 -7.80 -6.14
N LYS A 102 12.28 -7.68 -6.84
CA LYS A 102 12.34 -7.83 -8.30
C LYS A 102 11.87 -9.22 -8.77
N ASN A 103 12.29 -10.27 -8.08
CA ASN A 103 11.88 -11.64 -8.42
C ASN A 103 10.39 -11.85 -8.11
N MET A 104 9.93 -11.38 -6.96
CA MET A 104 8.51 -11.42 -6.60
C MET A 104 7.63 -10.72 -7.65
N ILE A 105 8.04 -9.54 -8.13
CA ILE A 105 7.29 -8.80 -9.17
C ILE A 105 7.21 -9.62 -10.48
N LYS A 106 8.27 -10.28 -10.90
CA LYS A 106 8.23 -11.17 -12.07
C LYS A 106 7.20 -12.29 -11.88
N ASN A 107 7.27 -12.99 -10.75
CA ASN A 107 6.32 -14.05 -10.43
C ASN A 107 4.88 -13.54 -10.33
N LEU A 108 4.68 -12.31 -9.84
CA LEU A 108 3.37 -11.68 -9.77
C LEU A 108 2.80 -11.42 -11.16
N ILE A 109 3.61 -10.90 -12.08
CA ILE A 109 3.18 -10.62 -13.47
C ILE A 109 2.81 -11.92 -14.16
N ASP A 110 3.63 -12.95 -14.05
CA ASP A 110 3.42 -14.25 -14.70
C ASP A 110 2.16 -14.99 -14.21
N GLY A 111 1.69 -14.69 -13.00
CA GLY A 111 0.51 -15.33 -12.41
C GLY A 111 -0.72 -14.42 -12.28
N PHE A 112 -0.60 -13.16 -12.66
CA PHE A 112 -1.59 -12.12 -12.31
C PHE A 112 -2.99 -12.37 -12.87
N GLU A 113 -3.10 -12.91 -14.08
CA GLU A 113 -4.38 -13.15 -14.75
C GLU A 113 -5.31 -14.06 -13.94
N ASN A 114 -4.75 -15.00 -13.17
CA ASN A 114 -5.51 -15.92 -12.31
C ASN A 114 -6.16 -15.23 -11.10
N HIS A 115 -5.77 -14.00 -10.82
CA HIS A 115 -6.22 -13.23 -9.65
C HIS A 115 -7.11 -12.03 -10.02
N ILE A 116 -7.44 -11.87 -11.30
CA ILE A 116 -8.37 -10.84 -11.76
C ILE A 116 -9.78 -11.25 -11.37
N ASP A 117 -10.36 -10.54 -10.39
CA ASP A 117 -11.76 -10.70 -10.02
C ASP A 117 -12.61 -9.58 -10.65
N PRO A 118 -13.47 -9.91 -11.62
CA PRO A 118 -14.38 -8.92 -12.22
C PRO A 118 -15.37 -8.32 -11.23
N LYS A 119 -15.63 -9.01 -10.11
CA LYS A 119 -16.56 -8.58 -9.05
C LYS A 119 -15.87 -7.84 -7.90
N ASP A 120 -14.58 -7.54 -8.03
CA ASP A 120 -13.86 -6.79 -7.00
C ASP A 120 -14.57 -5.45 -6.75
N PRO A 121 -14.94 -5.13 -5.50
CA PRO A 121 -15.69 -3.92 -5.18
C PRO A 121 -14.94 -2.63 -5.50
N THR A 122 -13.62 -2.68 -5.68
CA THR A 122 -12.82 -1.54 -6.11
C THR A 122 -13.21 -1.08 -7.52
N ASN A 123 -13.63 -1.99 -8.39
CA ASN A 123 -13.97 -1.67 -9.78
C ASN A 123 -15.12 -0.68 -9.92
N ASN A 124 -15.98 -0.56 -8.92
CA ASN A 124 -17.20 0.25 -8.93
C ASN A 124 -17.35 1.10 -7.66
N CYS A 125 -16.25 1.35 -6.93
CA CYS A 125 -16.34 2.06 -5.65
C CYS A 125 -16.79 3.52 -5.78
N LEU A 126 -16.70 4.12 -6.96
CA LEU A 126 -17.17 5.47 -7.24
C LEU A 126 -18.68 5.55 -7.60
N ASP A 127 -19.38 4.45 -7.81
CA ASP A 127 -20.78 4.49 -8.26
C ASP A 127 -21.70 5.26 -7.30
N VAL A 128 -21.39 5.20 -6.01
CA VAL A 128 -22.14 5.87 -4.94
C VAL A 128 -21.37 6.97 -4.22
N ALA A 129 -20.15 7.25 -4.66
CA ALA A 129 -19.25 8.17 -3.96
C ALA A 129 -19.50 9.65 -4.30
N ILE A 130 -20.05 9.94 -5.49
CA ILE A 130 -20.26 11.32 -5.95
C ILE A 130 -21.69 11.76 -5.67
N ILE A 131 -21.88 12.43 -4.55
CA ILE A 131 -23.20 12.91 -4.08
C ILE A 131 -23.65 14.21 -4.73
N THR A 132 -22.73 14.94 -5.41
CA THR A 132 -23.08 16.17 -6.13
C THR A 132 -24.04 15.86 -7.27
N ALA A 133 -25.19 16.52 -7.30
CA ALA A 133 -26.20 16.34 -8.33
C ALA A 133 -25.61 16.63 -9.74
N PRO A 134 -25.98 15.84 -10.76
CA PRO A 134 -25.37 15.92 -12.10
C PRO A 134 -25.43 17.33 -12.73
N GLU A 135 -26.53 18.05 -12.54
CA GLU A 135 -26.73 19.41 -13.06
C GLU A 135 -25.85 20.48 -12.37
N LYS A 136 -25.29 20.15 -11.21
CA LYS A 136 -24.35 21.01 -10.47
C LYS A 136 -22.88 20.73 -10.82
N ARG A 137 -22.60 19.69 -11.59
CA ARG A 137 -21.25 19.30 -12.00
C ARG A 137 -20.82 20.15 -13.20
N THR A 138 -19.96 21.16 -12.97
CA THR A 138 -19.49 22.05 -14.06
C THR A 138 -18.66 21.28 -15.09
N GLN A 139 -18.68 21.74 -16.35
CA GLN A 139 -17.86 21.13 -17.41
C GLN A 139 -16.38 21.17 -17.06
N LYS A 140 -15.90 22.28 -16.50
CA LYS A 140 -14.51 22.43 -16.03
C LYS A 140 -14.11 21.31 -15.04
N THR A 141 -14.99 20.96 -14.09
CA THR A 141 -14.74 19.89 -13.12
C THR A 141 -14.74 18.52 -13.78
N LYS A 142 -15.69 18.27 -14.69
CA LYS A 142 -15.75 17.02 -15.46
C LYS A 142 -14.47 16.81 -16.28
N ASP A 143 -14.01 17.84 -16.95
CA ASP A 143 -12.78 17.77 -17.76
C ASP A 143 -11.53 17.50 -16.89
N LYS A 144 -11.43 18.19 -15.74
CA LYS A 144 -10.34 17.99 -14.79
C LYS A 144 -10.28 16.57 -14.25
N LEU A 145 -11.42 15.95 -13.96
CA LEU A 145 -11.52 14.63 -13.34
C LEU A 145 -11.72 13.51 -14.36
N LYS A 146 -11.73 13.81 -15.65
CA LYS A 146 -12.05 12.85 -16.73
C LYS A 146 -11.23 11.57 -16.66
N THR A 147 -9.95 11.65 -16.36
CA THR A 147 -9.06 10.47 -16.31
C THR A 147 -9.36 9.58 -15.11
N VAL A 148 -9.65 10.17 -13.95
CA VAL A 148 -9.81 9.43 -12.68
C VAL A 148 -11.25 8.97 -12.48
N ALA A 149 -12.24 9.84 -12.72
CA ALA A 149 -13.64 9.61 -12.43
C ALA A 149 -14.55 9.67 -13.66
N GLY A 150 -13.99 9.66 -14.87
CA GLY A 150 -14.74 9.83 -16.12
C GLY A 150 -15.86 8.79 -16.31
N ARG A 151 -15.71 7.59 -15.80
CA ARG A 151 -16.72 6.53 -15.83
C ARG A 151 -18.04 6.96 -15.17
N VAL A 152 -17.97 7.59 -14.01
CA VAL A 152 -19.14 7.98 -13.20
C VAL A 152 -19.61 9.42 -13.45
N LEU A 153 -18.75 10.29 -14.02
CA LEU A 153 -19.08 11.67 -14.33
C LEU A 153 -19.81 11.86 -15.67
N LYS A 154 -19.82 10.82 -16.53
CA LYS A 154 -20.58 10.83 -17.80
C LYS A 154 -22.06 10.60 -17.61
N LYS A 155 -22.44 10.09 -16.48
CA LYS A 155 -23.84 9.90 -16.04
C LYS A 155 -24.30 11.22 -15.38
#